data_dd62bde4b934a56fc1d2eb96e8148361
#
_entry.id   dd62bde4b934a56fc1d2eb96e8148361
#
_cell.length_a   1.000
_cell.length_b   1.000
_cell.length_c   1.000
_cell.angle_alpha   90.00
_cell.angle_beta   90.00
_cell.angle_gamma   90.00
#
_symmetry.space_group_name_H-M   'P 1'
#
loop_
_entity.id
_entity.type
_entity.pdbx_description
1 polymer ?
#
loop_
_entity_poly.entity_id
_entity_poly.type
_entity_poly.pdbx_seq_one_letter_code
_entity_poly.pdbx_strand_id
1 'polypeptide(L)'
;MKIVILGGTGLIGRALEDKFSSEHEVECRDRSAFSSLEELLPHLKGSDLVIQLSGSIIAKRWTKKHLREVWSSRVDANNMLAKAISLLPNKPRVICASAVGYYPESDCENPLQEIDNEPGNGYLAKLSVAWEDAAKSISSDVIILRFGVVLSRKGGALKQLYLPYFCGFGGPIKD
;
A
#
# COMPACT_ATOMS: atom_id res chain seq x y z
N MET A 1 -19.18 -5.92 10.37
CA MET A 1 -18.30 -6.53 9.33
C MET A 1 -16.99 -6.93 9.97
N LYS A 2 -16.39 -8.04 9.52
CA LYS A 2 -15.01 -8.38 9.85
C LYS A 2 -14.07 -7.79 8.79
N ILE A 3 -13.19 -6.87 9.22
CA ILE A 3 -12.23 -6.17 8.36
C ILE A 3 -10.82 -6.65 8.72
N VAL A 4 -10.07 -7.12 7.73
CA VAL A 4 -8.67 -7.50 7.89
C VAL A 4 -7.78 -6.45 7.23
N ILE A 5 -6.87 -5.85 8.00
CA ILE A 5 -5.92 -4.84 7.51
C ILE A 5 -4.52 -5.43 7.48
N LEU A 6 -4.06 -5.82 6.29
CA LEU A 6 -2.70 -6.29 6.05
C LEU A 6 -1.77 -5.08 5.92
N GLY A 7 -0.76 -4.98 6.77
CA GLY A 7 0.01 -3.75 6.99
C GLY A 7 -0.62 -2.82 8.03
N GLY A 8 -1.50 -3.36 8.89
CA GLY A 8 -2.24 -2.65 9.92
C GLY A 8 -1.36 -1.91 10.94
N THR A 9 -0.13 -2.38 11.16
CA THR A 9 0.84 -1.71 12.06
C THR A 9 1.47 -0.44 11.48
N GLY A 10 1.22 -0.15 10.19
CA GLY A 10 1.69 1.05 9.50
C GLY A 10 0.91 2.32 9.87
N LEU A 11 1.34 3.46 9.31
CA LEU A 11 0.72 4.77 9.57
C LEU A 11 -0.77 4.80 9.19
N ILE A 12 -1.08 4.36 7.97
CA ILE A 12 -2.45 4.34 7.45
C ILE A 12 -3.25 3.25 8.16
N GLY A 13 -2.67 2.05 8.33
CA GLY A 13 -3.33 0.92 8.96
C GLY A 13 -3.85 1.24 10.36
N ARG A 14 -3.01 1.86 11.20
CA ARG A 14 -3.43 2.29 12.55
C ARG A 14 -4.53 3.34 12.53
N ALA A 15 -4.50 4.26 11.58
CA ALA A 15 -5.55 5.27 11.46
C ALA A 15 -6.90 4.65 11.05
N LEU A 16 -6.86 3.62 10.19
CA LEU A 16 -8.06 2.86 9.82
C LEU A 16 -8.56 1.98 10.96
N GLU A 17 -7.66 1.33 11.71
CA GLU A 17 -7.99 0.59 12.92
C GLU A 17 -8.69 1.50 13.93
N ASP A 18 -8.07 2.64 14.28
CA ASP A 18 -8.66 3.65 15.20
C ASP A 18 -10.08 4.07 14.74
N LYS A 19 -10.28 4.20 13.41
CA LYS A 19 -11.54 4.66 12.85
C LYS A 19 -12.64 3.59 12.82
N PHE A 20 -12.28 2.36 12.48
CA PHE A 20 -13.26 1.31 12.22
C PHE A 20 -13.59 0.41 13.41
N SER A 21 -12.70 0.35 14.43
CA SER A 21 -12.89 -0.54 15.58
C SER A 21 -14.11 -0.22 16.44
N SER A 22 -14.68 1.00 16.32
CA SER A 22 -15.91 1.37 17.05
C SER A 22 -17.17 0.70 16.51
N GLU A 23 -17.18 0.31 15.22
CA GLU A 23 -18.38 -0.18 14.53
C GLU A 23 -18.17 -1.56 13.90
N HIS A 24 -16.92 -2.02 13.77
CA HIS A 24 -16.54 -3.22 13.06
C HIS A 24 -15.54 -4.05 13.85
N GLU A 25 -15.50 -5.35 13.59
CA GLU A 25 -14.42 -6.22 14.03
C GLU A 25 -13.21 -6.00 13.13
N VAL A 26 -12.13 -5.44 13.68
CA VAL A 26 -10.92 -5.11 12.92
C VAL A 26 -9.77 -5.99 13.36
N GLU A 27 -9.16 -6.68 12.41
CA GLU A 27 -7.97 -7.51 12.62
C GLU A 27 -6.79 -6.91 11.86
N CYS A 28 -5.80 -6.37 12.59
CA CYS A 28 -4.58 -5.80 12.01
C CYS A 28 -3.46 -6.84 11.97
N ARG A 29 -2.83 -7.00 10.80
CA ARG A 29 -1.67 -7.86 10.59
C ARG A 29 -0.50 -7.10 10.00
N ASP A 30 0.69 -7.45 10.40
CA ASP A 30 1.91 -6.94 9.83
C ASP A 30 2.42 -7.84 8.67
N ARG A 31 3.65 -7.61 8.21
CA ARG A 31 4.23 -8.36 7.09
C ARG A 31 4.51 -9.84 7.40
N SER A 32 4.52 -10.25 8.66
CA SER A 32 4.74 -11.65 9.02
C SER A 32 3.62 -12.56 8.52
N ALA A 33 2.40 -12.02 8.36
CA ALA A 33 1.28 -12.75 7.77
C ALA A 33 1.57 -13.26 6.34
N PHE A 34 2.52 -12.66 5.64
CA PHE A 34 2.97 -13.11 4.31
C PHE A 34 4.19 -14.04 4.34
N SER A 35 4.51 -14.64 5.49
CA SER A 35 5.60 -15.61 5.59
C SER A 35 5.32 -16.90 4.83
N SER A 36 4.07 -17.33 4.82
CA SER A 36 3.58 -18.45 4.02
C SER A 36 2.08 -18.33 3.75
N LEU A 37 1.57 -19.18 2.85
CA LEU A 37 0.14 -19.24 2.55
C LEU A 37 -0.66 -19.78 3.74
N GLU A 38 -0.08 -20.72 4.48
CA GLU A 38 -0.67 -21.33 5.68
C GLU A 38 -0.84 -20.30 6.79
N GLU A 39 0.08 -19.35 6.92
CA GLU A 39 0.00 -18.24 7.87
C GLU A 39 -1.05 -17.21 7.45
N LEU A 40 -1.16 -16.92 6.16
CA LEU A 40 -2.08 -15.90 5.66
C LEU A 40 -3.55 -16.35 5.71
N LEU A 41 -3.84 -17.57 5.30
CA LEU A 41 -5.20 -18.09 5.14
C LEU A 41 -6.09 -17.97 6.39
N PRO A 42 -5.63 -18.32 7.61
CA PRO A 42 -6.46 -18.22 8.82
C PRO A 42 -6.99 -16.81 9.08
N HIS A 43 -6.19 -15.78 8.79
CA HIS A 43 -6.57 -14.38 8.99
C HIS A 43 -7.66 -13.92 8.03
N LEU A 44 -7.69 -14.48 6.82
CA LEU A 44 -8.65 -14.12 5.78
C LEU A 44 -9.99 -14.82 5.91
N LYS A 45 -10.07 -15.95 6.64
CA LYS A 45 -11.29 -16.71 6.81
C LYS A 45 -12.38 -15.90 7.50
N GLY A 46 -13.55 -15.84 6.86
CA GLY A 46 -14.72 -15.15 7.39
C GLY A 46 -14.59 -13.62 7.38
N SER A 47 -13.60 -13.05 6.71
CA SER A 47 -13.54 -11.60 6.50
C SER A 47 -14.54 -11.15 5.44
N ASP A 48 -15.14 -9.98 5.66
CA ASP A 48 -16.02 -9.31 4.69
C ASP A 48 -15.20 -8.37 3.79
N LEU A 49 -14.13 -7.78 4.36
CA LEU A 49 -13.26 -6.82 3.69
C LEU A 49 -11.80 -7.08 4.04
N VAL A 50 -10.93 -7.08 3.06
CA VAL A 50 -9.48 -7.10 3.20
C VAL A 50 -8.90 -5.80 2.66
N ILE A 51 -8.13 -5.09 3.47
CA ILE A 51 -7.42 -3.87 3.08
C ILE A 51 -5.92 -4.18 3.05
N GLN A 52 -5.34 -4.21 1.86
CA GLN A 52 -3.93 -4.54 1.64
C GLN A 52 -3.09 -3.26 1.55
N LEU A 53 -2.36 -2.96 2.62
CA LEU A 53 -1.49 -1.79 2.75
C LEU A 53 -0.02 -2.18 2.97
N SER A 54 0.30 -3.48 2.96
CA SER A 54 1.66 -3.92 3.26
C SER A 54 2.66 -3.45 2.22
N GLY A 55 3.79 -2.95 2.69
CA GLY A 55 4.88 -2.54 1.83
C GLY A 55 6.09 -2.10 2.64
N SER A 56 7.29 -2.43 2.17
CA SER A 56 8.53 -1.90 2.72
C SER A 56 8.65 -0.40 2.49
N ILE A 57 9.33 0.29 3.42
CA ILE A 57 9.60 1.73 3.32
C ILE A 57 10.43 2.01 2.07
N ILE A 58 9.94 2.88 1.18
CA ILE A 58 10.64 3.28 -0.05
C ILE A 58 11.79 4.26 0.25
N ALA A 59 11.58 5.16 1.23
CA ALA A 59 12.50 6.23 1.60
C ALA A 59 13.73 5.72 2.39
N LYS A 60 14.51 4.84 1.75
CA LYS A 60 15.82 4.35 2.21
C LYS A 60 16.80 4.41 1.05
N ARG A 61 18.10 4.20 1.33
CA ARG A 61 19.10 4.11 0.26
C ARG A 61 18.74 2.97 -0.72
N TRP A 62 18.64 3.26 -1.99
CA TRP A 62 18.25 2.33 -3.05
C TRP A 62 19.39 1.39 -3.43
N THR A 63 19.60 0.38 -2.62
CA THR A 63 20.49 -0.75 -2.95
C THR A 63 19.70 -1.82 -3.71
N LYS A 64 20.39 -2.68 -4.48
CA LYS A 64 19.75 -3.81 -5.17
C LYS A 64 18.95 -4.72 -4.23
N LYS A 65 19.44 -4.90 -2.99
CA LYS A 65 18.74 -5.69 -1.95
C LYS A 65 17.46 -4.98 -1.53
N HIS A 66 17.54 -3.67 -1.25
CA HIS A 66 16.38 -2.90 -0.81
C HIS A 66 15.31 -2.78 -1.90
N LEU A 67 15.70 -2.54 -3.15
CA LEU A 67 14.75 -2.50 -4.27
C LEU A 67 14.00 -3.83 -4.45
N ARG A 68 14.70 -4.97 -4.28
CA ARG A 68 14.04 -6.29 -4.28
C ARG A 68 13.04 -6.43 -3.12
N GLU A 69 13.39 -5.97 -1.92
CA GLU A 69 12.48 -5.99 -0.77
C GLU A 69 11.25 -5.11 -1.01
N VAL A 70 11.44 -3.91 -1.58
CA VAL A 70 10.34 -3.01 -1.95
C VAL A 70 9.42 -3.66 -2.96
N TRP A 71 9.98 -4.36 -3.96
CA TRP A 71 9.23 -5.09 -4.97
C TRP A 71 8.44 -6.25 -4.35
N SER A 72 9.12 -7.16 -3.67
CA SER A 72 8.50 -8.37 -3.12
C SER A 72 7.42 -8.05 -2.09
N SER A 73 7.65 -7.06 -1.24
CA SER A 73 6.67 -6.64 -0.24
C SER A 73 5.35 -6.10 -0.82
N ARG A 74 5.28 -5.90 -2.13
CA ARG A 74 4.10 -5.40 -2.86
C ARG A 74 3.59 -6.41 -3.88
N VAL A 75 4.43 -6.76 -4.84
CA VAL A 75 4.05 -7.63 -5.96
C VAL A 75 3.88 -9.08 -5.49
N ASP A 76 4.87 -9.63 -4.79
CA ASP A 76 4.79 -11.03 -4.33
C ASP A 76 3.74 -11.17 -3.21
N ALA A 77 3.57 -10.14 -2.36
CA ALA A 77 2.51 -10.10 -1.36
C ALA A 77 1.11 -10.12 -1.99
N ASN A 78 0.86 -9.34 -3.05
CA ASN A 78 -0.43 -9.37 -3.75
C ASN A 78 -0.65 -10.69 -4.49
N ASN A 79 0.39 -11.27 -5.09
CA ASN A 79 0.30 -12.60 -5.72
C ASN A 79 -0.02 -13.69 -4.68
N MET A 80 0.54 -13.61 -3.49
CA MET A 80 0.21 -14.53 -2.39
C MET A 80 -1.22 -14.31 -1.90
N LEU A 81 -1.66 -13.05 -1.78
CA LEU A 81 -3.03 -12.71 -1.41
C LEU A 81 -4.05 -13.26 -2.43
N ALA A 82 -3.75 -13.14 -3.73
CA ALA A 82 -4.58 -13.69 -4.79
C ALA A 82 -4.75 -15.22 -4.66
N LYS A 83 -3.65 -15.93 -4.40
CA LYS A 83 -3.69 -17.37 -4.14
C LYS A 83 -4.52 -17.69 -2.89
N ALA A 84 -4.30 -16.96 -1.79
CA ALA A 84 -5.04 -17.18 -0.55
C ALA A 84 -6.54 -16.97 -0.74
N ILE A 85 -6.95 -15.88 -1.37
CA ILE A 85 -8.37 -15.57 -1.63
C ILE A 85 -9.02 -16.59 -2.57
N SER A 86 -8.29 -17.12 -3.55
CA SER A 86 -8.81 -18.15 -4.46
C SER A 86 -9.20 -19.44 -3.73
N LEU A 87 -8.58 -19.72 -2.57
CA LEU A 87 -8.84 -20.90 -1.76
C LEU A 87 -9.99 -20.72 -0.75
N LEU A 88 -10.49 -19.49 -0.58
CA LEU A 88 -11.58 -19.22 0.35
C LEU A 88 -12.93 -19.59 -0.27
N PRO A 89 -13.83 -20.24 0.52
CA PRO A 89 -15.18 -20.55 0.05
C PRO A 89 -16.01 -19.27 -0.19
N ASN A 90 -15.85 -18.28 0.69
CA ASN A 90 -16.47 -16.96 0.56
C ASN A 90 -15.36 -15.93 0.38
N LYS A 91 -15.40 -15.23 -0.74
CA LYS A 91 -14.38 -14.23 -1.10
C LYS A 91 -14.73 -12.87 -0.51
N PRO A 92 -13.85 -12.26 0.30
CA PRO A 92 -14.04 -10.90 0.79
C PRO A 92 -13.93 -9.89 -0.35
N ARG A 93 -14.47 -8.70 -0.14
CA ARG A 93 -14.06 -7.53 -0.94
C ARG A 93 -12.62 -7.17 -0.65
N VAL A 94 -11.90 -6.64 -1.66
CA VAL A 94 -10.49 -6.31 -1.50
C VAL A 94 -10.22 -4.89 -1.94
N ILE A 95 -9.53 -4.15 -1.08
CA ILE A 95 -8.97 -2.83 -1.38
C ILE A 95 -7.45 -2.95 -1.31
N CYS A 96 -6.76 -2.60 -2.39
CA CYS A 96 -5.30 -2.61 -2.45
C CYS A 96 -4.73 -1.20 -2.55
N ALA A 97 -3.67 -0.94 -1.79
CA ALA A 97 -2.87 0.24 -1.99
C ALA A 97 -2.10 0.17 -3.32
N SER A 98 -1.94 1.32 -3.93
CA SER A 98 -0.99 1.65 -4.99
C SER A 98 -0.42 3.04 -4.71
N ALA A 99 0.24 3.67 -5.65
CA ALA A 99 0.85 4.98 -5.46
C ALA A 99 0.73 5.86 -6.72
N VAL A 100 0.68 7.18 -6.50
CA VAL A 100 0.74 8.18 -7.59
C VAL A 100 2.03 8.09 -8.42
N GLY A 101 3.06 7.39 -7.92
CA GLY A 101 4.25 7.04 -8.71
C GLY A 101 3.97 6.16 -9.94
N TYR A 102 2.72 5.71 -10.14
CA TYR A 102 2.23 5.12 -11.39
C TYR A 102 2.32 6.09 -12.55
N TYR A 103 1.93 7.33 -12.32
CA TYR A 103 1.78 8.34 -13.36
C TYR A 103 3.13 8.86 -13.88
N PRO A 104 3.18 9.36 -15.13
CA PRO A 104 4.30 10.14 -15.60
C PRO A 104 4.42 11.48 -14.84
N GLU A 105 5.54 12.15 -14.98
CA GLU A 105 5.68 13.53 -14.51
C GLU A 105 4.65 14.42 -15.22
N SER A 106 4.01 15.30 -14.47
CA SER A 106 2.98 16.20 -14.93
C SER A 106 3.16 17.55 -14.27
N ASP A 107 2.79 18.61 -14.95
CA ASP A 107 2.75 19.97 -14.41
C ASP A 107 1.37 20.31 -13.85
N CYS A 108 1.26 21.49 -13.19
CA CYS A 108 -0.01 21.93 -12.60
C CYS A 108 -1.02 22.38 -13.66
N GLU A 109 -0.58 22.62 -14.90
CA GLU A 109 -1.46 23.08 -16.00
C GLU A 109 -2.18 21.89 -16.64
N ASN A 110 -1.57 20.70 -16.58
CA ASN A 110 -2.09 19.46 -17.15
C ASN A 110 -2.23 18.37 -16.06
N PRO A 111 -3.17 18.52 -15.13
CA PRO A 111 -3.35 17.54 -14.05
C PRO A 111 -3.83 16.20 -14.61
N LEU A 112 -3.19 15.13 -14.13
CA LEU A 112 -3.57 13.76 -14.49
C LEU A 112 -4.79 13.31 -13.69
N GLN A 113 -5.61 12.47 -14.31
CA GLN A 113 -6.81 11.89 -13.70
C GLN A 113 -6.66 10.38 -13.53
N GLU A 114 -7.56 9.77 -12.74
CA GLU A 114 -7.54 8.32 -12.48
C GLU A 114 -7.77 7.50 -13.75
N ILE A 115 -8.43 8.07 -14.76
CA ILE A 115 -8.66 7.44 -16.07
C ILE A 115 -7.40 7.43 -16.94
N ASP A 116 -6.41 8.26 -16.64
CA ASP A 116 -5.16 8.30 -17.38
C ASP A 116 -4.36 7.03 -17.06
N ASN A 117 -4.28 6.13 -18.04
CA ASN A 117 -3.70 4.80 -17.88
C ASN A 117 -2.27 4.69 -18.45
N GLU A 118 -1.67 5.81 -18.84
CA GLU A 118 -0.27 5.81 -19.28
C GLU A 118 0.66 5.88 -18.08
N PRO A 119 1.45 4.82 -17.81
CA PRO A 119 2.39 4.84 -16.69
C PRO A 119 3.63 5.66 -17.04
N GLY A 120 4.25 6.23 -16.02
CA GLY A 120 5.56 6.86 -16.15
C GLY A 120 6.68 5.87 -16.47
N ASN A 121 7.90 6.39 -16.67
CA ASN A 121 9.04 5.60 -17.17
C ASN A 121 10.02 5.11 -16.09
N GLY A 122 9.91 5.57 -14.86
CA GLY A 122 10.88 5.28 -13.77
C GLY A 122 10.66 3.92 -13.09
N TYR A 123 11.55 3.61 -12.15
CA TYR A 123 11.43 2.39 -11.33
C TYR A 123 10.11 2.36 -10.55
N LEU A 124 9.67 3.50 -9.99
CA LEU A 124 8.43 3.57 -9.22
C LEU A 124 7.21 3.33 -10.09
N ALA A 125 7.20 3.83 -11.31
CA ALA A 125 6.11 3.57 -12.25
C ALA A 125 6.05 2.09 -12.63
N LYS A 126 7.19 1.47 -12.97
CA LYS A 126 7.28 0.03 -13.24
C LYS A 126 6.83 -0.82 -12.06
N LEU A 127 7.23 -0.42 -10.84
CA LEU A 127 6.78 -1.08 -9.61
C LEU A 127 5.26 -0.95 -9.45
N SER A 128 4.70 0.25 -9.63
CA SER A 128 3.27 0.50 -9.47
C SER A 128 2.44 -0.28 -10.47
N VAL A 129 2.88 -0.35 -11.74
CA VAL A 129 2.24 -1.19 -12.77
C VAL A 129 2.20 -2.66 -12.34
N ALA A 130 3.35 -3.24 -12.00
CA ALA A 130 3.41 -4.64 -11.57
C ALA A 130 2.62 -4.90 -10.28
N TRP A 131 2.58 -3.92 -9.38
CA TRP A 131 1.82 -4.00 -8.14
C TRP A 131 0.30 -3.98 -8.40
N GLU A 132 -0.17 -3.11 -9.30
CA GLU A 132 -1.58 -3.04 -9.69
C GLU A 132 -2.00 -4.28 -10.51
N ASP A 133 -1.14 -4.80 -11.37
CA ASP A 133 -1.42 -6.03 -12.12
C ASP A 133 -1.54 -7.25 -11.19
N ALA A 134 -0.66 -7.34 -10.19
CA ALA A 134 -0.79 -8.34 -9.14
C ALA A 134 -2.07 -8.14 -8.29
N ALA A 135 -2.49 -6.89 -8.04
CA ALA A 135 -3.75 -6.61 -7.34
C ALA A 135 -4.96 -7.04 -8.18
N LYS A 136 -4.99 -6.73 -9.47
CA LYS A 136 -6.06 -7.12 -10.41
C LYS A 136 -6.24 -8.64 -10.51
N SER A 137 -5.17 -9.42 -10.25
CA SER A 137 -5.26 -10.89 -10.23
C SER A 137 -6.01 -11.44 -9.01
N ILE A 138 -6.29 -10.63 -7.99
CA ILE A 138 -6.99 -11.05 -6.77
C ILE A 138 -8.49 -11.24 -7.04
N SER A 139 -9.12 -10.27 -7.68
CA SER A 139 -10.55 -10.24 -7.98
C SER A 139 -10.85 -9.26 -9.11
N SER A 140 -11.92 -9.52 -9.87
CA SER A 140 -12.43 -8.55 -10.87
C SER A 140 -12.89 -7.23 -10.26
N ASP A 141 -13.28 -7.25 -8.98
CA ASP A 141 -13.88 -6.10 -8.29
C ASP A 141 -12.90 -5.47 -7.30
N VAL A 142 -11.61 -5.76 -7.41
CA VAL A 142 -10.58 -5.14 -6.55
C VAL A 142 -10.58 -3.63 -6.74
N ILE A 143 -10.58 -2.91 -5.61
CA ILE A 143 -10.43 -1.46 -5.62
C ILE A 143 -8.97 -1.13 -5.39
N ILE A 144 -8.38 -0.36 -6.29
CA ILE A 144 -6.98 0.08 -6.20
C ILE A 144 -6.93 1.56 -5.84
N LEU A 145 -6.25 1.90 -4.75
CA LEU A 145 -6.10 3.27 -4.28
C LEU A 145 -4.67 3.76 -4.51
N ARG A 146 -4.48 4.69 -5.43
CA ARG A 146 -3.18 5.34 -5.71
C ARG A 146 -2.95 6.46 -4.69
N PHE A 147 -2.18 6.16 -3.65
CA PHE A 147 -1.88 7.13 -2.60
C PHE A 147 -0.79 8.12 -3.06
N GLY A 148 -1.03 9.40 -2.80
CA GLY A 148 0.00 10.42 -2.73
C GLY A 148 0.80 10.35 -1.43
N VAL A 149 1.56 11.39 -1.13
CA VAL A 149 2.30 11.49 0.14
C VAL A 149 1.32 11.75 1.29
N VAL A 150 1.15 10.76 2.15
CA VAL A 150 0.28 10.87 3.33
C VAL A 150 0.99 11.65 4.42
N LEU A 151 0.45 12.81 4.77
CA LEU A 151 0.99 13.69 5.80
C LEU A 151 0.31 13.41 7.15
N SER A 152 1.10 13.15 8.19
CA SER A 152 0.60 12.91 9.54
C SER A 152 1.62 13.33 10.60
N ARG A 153 1.12 13.88 11.70
CA ARG A 153 1.97 14.17 12.88
C ARG A 153 2.45 12.89 13.58
N LYS A 154 1.73 11.77 13.43
CA LYS A 154 2.06 10.47 14.04
C LYS A 154 3.23 9.76 13.35
N GLY A 155 3.60 10.14 12.11
CA GLY A 155 4.69 9.48 11.37
C GLY A 155 4.76 9.91 9.90
N GLY A 156 5.52 9.14 9.09
CA GLY A 156 5.67 9.38 7.66
C GLY A 156 6.56 10.58 7.31
N ALA A 157 6.41 11.11 6.10
CA ALA A 157 7.25 12.16 5.55
C ALA A 157 7.25 13.44 6.39
N LEU A 158 6.09 13.89 6.84
CA LEU A 158 5.96 15.11 7.64
C LEU A 158 6.80 15.04 8.92
N LYS A 159 6.79 13.90 9.63
CA LYS A 159 7.59 13.74 10.85
C LYS A 159 9.10 13.79 10.57
N GLN A 160 9.54 13.30 9.43
CA GLN A 160 10.96 13.36 9.02
C GLN A 160 11.39 14.77 8.63
N LEU A 161 10.51 15.53 8.00
CA LEU A 161 10.78 16.91 7.57
C LEU A 161 10.66 17.92 8.70
N TYR A 162 9.81 17.65 9.69
CA TYR A 162 9.49 18.62 10.75
C TYR A 162 10.73 19.12 11.49
N LEU A 163 11.60 18.24 11.97
CA LEU A 163 12.75 18.63 12.78
C LEU A 163 13.79 19.46 11.99
N PRO A 164 14.19 19.08 10.77
CA PRO A 164 15.05 19.93 9.95
C PRO A 164 14.48 21.33 9.71
N TYR A 165 13.18 21.43 9.38
CA TYR A 165 12.54 22.73 9.18
C TYR A 165 12.48 23.55 10.44
N PHE A 166 12.13 22.93 11.58
CA PHE A 166 12.08 23.59 12.87
C PHE A 166 13.45 24.14 13.31
N CYS A 167 14.54 23.45 12.99
CA CYS A 167 15.91 23.86 13.27
C CYS A 167 16.47 24.86 12.25
N GLY A 168 15.68 25.36 11.30
CA GLY A 168 16.11 26.33 10.29
C GLY A 168 16.89 25.72 9.11
N PHE A 169 16.95 24.39 8.98
CA PHE A 169 17.58 23.69 7.85
C PHE A 169 16.60 23.42 6.70
N GLY A 170 15.40 23.98 6.76
CA GLY A 170 14.43 23.90 5.68
C GLY A 170 14.84 24.76 4.50
N GLY A 171 14.63 24.25 3.28
CA GLY A 171 14.90 24.98 2.04
C GLY A 171 13.89 24.59 0.96
N PRO A 172 13.87 25.30 -0.19
CA PRO A 172 13.02 24.94 -1.31
C PRO A 172 13.42 23.56 -1.83
N ILE A 173 12.42 22.75 -2.10
CA ILE A 173 12.61 21.50 -2.85
C ILE A 173 12.75 21.94 -4.31
N LYS A 174 13.92 21.69 -4.91
CA LYS A 174 14.13 21.93 -6.34
C LYS A 174 13.84 20.63 -7.09
N ASP A 175 13.23 20.81 -8.24
CA ASP A 175 13.05 19.75 -9.25
C ASP A 175 14.39 19.28 -9.81
#